data_fd7e68c54727f61b360264d53d992146
#
_entry.id   fd7e68c54727f61b360264d53d992146
#
_cell.length_a   1.000
_cell.length_b   1.000
_cell.length_c   1.000
_cell.angle_alpha   90.00
_cell.angle_beta   90.00
_cell.angle_gamma   90.00
#
_symmetry.space_group_name_H-M   'P 1'
#
loop_
_entity.id
_entity.type
_entity.pdbx_description
1 polymer ?
#
loop_
_entity_poly.entity_id
_entity_poly.type
_entity_poly.pdbx_seq_one_letter_code
_entity_poly.pdbx_strand_id
1 'polypeptide(L)'
;MTQIAPEKIRFIKLGEGGEWEQSCIHEGTLRLGYHSPHHQDSLNGNWDAVRRFWLNIRNGNEGAATRDINQIRDFYELKETDVWITFYKKKLYWCHAASDVIELTDQSRIRKVIGSWSSKDINGKALRVENIDGRVTKVQMFRGTICSIDLQDYLVRKINGLVIPEVEKTKDSLETLRTDIEDLIKGLWWHDFELLIDLVFSKAGWQRFSVLGKTEKDIDLDVYSPSTQKRAFVQIKSTTTRAEIQSYIETYQEYEQFNEMYFVYHTCHADLSDIESLHPNVHLWGLKRLAGLVVNAGLAEWLINKRT
;
A
#
# COMPACT_ATOMS: atom_id res chain seq x y z
N MET A 1 -2.33 17.79 -11.68
CA MET A 1 -3.76 17.63 -12.09
C MET A 1 -4.61 18.53 -11.19
N THR A 2 -5.74 19.02 -11.69
CA THR A 2 -6.70 19.80 -10.87
C THR A 2 -7.40 18.88 -9.87
N GLN A 3 -7.74 19.37 -8.69
CA GLN A 3 -8.52 18.62 -7.70
C GLN A 3 -9.89 18.24 -8.29
N ILE A 4 -10.34 17.04 -7.98
CA ILE A 4 -11.67 16.56 -8.37
C ILE A 4 -12.70 16.93 -7.29
N ALA A 5 -13.93 17.24 -7.72
CA ALA A 5 -15.08 17.51 -6.84
C ALA A 5 -16.36 16.93 -7.47
N PRO A 6 -16.48 15.60 -7.56
CA PRO A 6 -17.64 14.95 -8.17
C PRO A 6 -18.89 15.07 -7.28
N GLU A 7 -20.07 15.16 -7.89
CA GLU A 7 -21.33 15.02 -7.16
C GLU A 7 -21.58 13.56 -6.74
N LYS A 8 -21.19 12.61 -7.61
CA LYS A 8 -21.35 11.18 -7.38
C LYS A 8 -20.08 10.40 -7.69
N ILE A 9 -19.84 9.36 -6.89
CA ILE A 9 -18.84 8.34 -7.19
C ILE A 9 -19.58 6.99 -7.28
N ARG A 10 -19.27 6.22 -8.32
CA ARG A 10 -19.81 4.87 -8.51
C ARG A 10 -18.70 3.86 -8.70
N PHE A 11 -18.83 2.75 -8.01
CA PHE A 11 -18.09 1.54 -8.34
C PHE A 11 -18.73 0.87 -9.54
N ILE A 12 -17.91 0.40 -10.47
CA ILE A 12 -18.32 -0.44 -11.58
C ILE A 12 -17.50 -1.73 -11.61
N LYS A 13 -18.19 -2.87 -11.65
CA LYS A 13 -17.59 -4.16 -11.93
C LYS A 13 -17.49 -4.34 -13.44
N LEU A 14 -16.31 -4.53 -13.96
CA LEU A 14 -16.05 -4.66 -15.39
C LEU A 14 -16.11 -6.14 -15.80
N GLY A 15 -17.32 -6.61 -16.06
CA GLY A 15 -17.61 -7.99 -16.46
C GLY A 15 -17.82 -8.96 -15.29
N GLU A 16 -18.27 -10.16 -15.61
CA GLU A 16 -18.43 -11.24 -14.63
C GLU A 16 -17.04 -11.73 -14.21
N GLY A 17 -16.78 -11.77 -12.90
CA GLY A 17 -15.45 -12.10 -12.40
C GLY A 17 -14.33 -11.15 -12.80
N GLY A 18 -14.64 -9.97 -13.37
CA GLY A 18 -13.63 -8.99 -13.80
C GLY A 18 -13.06 -9.26 -15.21
N GLU A 19 -13.73 -10.03 -16.02
CA GLU A 19 -13.26 -10.45 -17.37
C GLU A 19 -12.87 -9.29 -18.29
N TRP A 20 -13.47 -8.10 -18.09
CA TRP A 20 -13.19 -6.89 -18.89
C TRP A 20 -12.28 -5.89 -18.19
N GLU A 21 -11.81 -6.15 -16.98
CA GLU A 21 -10.98 -5.18 -16.22
C GLU A 21 -9.73 -4.78 -17.00
N GLN A 22 -9.00 -5.75 -17.52
CA GLN A 22 -7.75 -5.48 -18.24
C GLN A 22 -7.99 -4.70 -19.53
N SER A 23 -8.93 -5.13 -20.36
CA SER A 23 -9.23 -4.48 -21.64
C SER A 23 -9.79 -3.07 -21.42
N CYS A 24 -10.78 -2.91 -20.55
CA CYS A 24 -11.37 -1.61 -20.25
C CYS A 24 -10.36 -0.60 -19.70
N ILE A 25 -9.47 -1.03 -18.81
CA ILE A 25 -8.42 -0.15 -18.26
C ILE A 25 -7.41 0.24 -19.34
N HIS A 26 -7.01 -0.70 -20.18
CA HIS A 26 -6.03 -0.45 -21.25
C HIS A 26 -6.61 0.41 -22.37
N GLU A 27 -7.84 0.13 -22.79
CA GLU A 27 -8.52 0.82 -23.90
C GLU A 27 -9.18 2.15 -23.48
N GLY A 28 -9.22 2.44 -22.17
CA GLY A 28 -9.86 3.65 -21.67
C GLY A 28 -11.38 3.62 -21.84
N THR A 29 -12.03 2.54 -21.43
CA THR A 29 -13.49 2.38 -21.50
C THR A 29 -14.08 1.91 -20.17
N LEU A 30 -15.39 2.15 -19.99
CA LEU A 30 -16.25 1.44 -19.05
C LEU A 30 -17.18 0.55 -19.86
N ARG A 31 -17.48 -0.64 -19.35
CA ARG A 31 -18.40 -1.56 -20.03
C ARG A 31 -19.47 -2.08 -19.08
N LEU A 32 -20.74 -1.98 -19.55
CA LEU A 32 -21.93 -2.45 -18.84
C LEU A 32 -22.50 -3.67 -19.55
N GLY A 33 -22.60 -4.79 -18.85
CA GLY A 33 -23.07 -6.08 -19.39
C GLY A 33 -24.55 -6.33 -19.25
N TYR A 34 -25.38 -5.31 -19.02
CA TYR A 34 -26.84 -5.45 -19.00
C TYR A 34 -27.39 -5.46 -20.44
N HIS A 35 -27.34 -6.65 -21.08
CA HIS A 35 -27.79 -6.83 -22.47
C HIS A 35 -29.29 -6.62 -22.59
N SER A 36 -29.74 -5.70 -23.46
CA SER A 36 -31.13 -5.44 -23.73
C SER A 36 -31.32 -4.67 -25.05
N PRO A 37 -32.45 -4.77 -25.74
CA PRO A 37 -32.72 -3.99 -26.95
C PRO A 37 -33.12 -2.54 -26.67
N HIS A 38 -33.11 -2.10 -25.40
CA HIS A 38 -33.64 -0.79 -24.98
C HIS A 38 -32.53 0.28 -24.85
N HIS A 39 -31.58 0.28 -25.75
CA HIS A 39 -30.53 1.30 -25.77
C HIS A 39 -31.10 2.70 -26.03
N GLN A 40 -31.94 2.83 -27.07
CA GLN A 40 -32.53 4.12 -27.44
C GLN A 40 -33.53 4.62 -26.37
N ASP A 41 -34.29 3.73 -25.73
CA ASP A 41 -35.15 4.10 -24.61
C ASP A 41 -34.35 4.65 -23.43
N SER A 42 -33.19 4.03 -23.15
CA SER A 42 -32.29 4.48 -22.06
C SER A 42 -31.69 5.84 -22.36
N LEU A 43 -31.30 6.10 -23.61
CA LEU A 43 -30.79 7.42 -24.05
C LEU A 43 -31.84 8.51 -23.91
N ASN A 44 -33.08 8.19 -24.21
CA ASN A 44 -34.22 9.13 -24.14
C ASN A 44 -34.84 9.26 -22.74
N GLY A 45 -34.30 8.53 -21.73
CA GLY A 45 -34.82 8.53 -20.37
C GLY A 45 -36.19 7.82 -20.24
N ASN A 46 -36.58 6.95 -21.19
CA ASN A 46 -37.83 6.16 -21.16
C ASN A 46 -37.66 4.95 -20.23
N TRP A 47 -37.46 5.22 -18.94
CA TRP A 47 -37.19 4.19 -17.93
C TRP A 47 -38.35 3.23 -17.70
N ASP A 48 -39.59 3.59 -18.07
CA ASP A 48 -40.71 2.71 -17.96
C ASP A 48 -40.68 1.55 -18.98
N ALA A 49 -40.15 1.80 -20.18
CA ALA A 49 -39.95 0.74 -21.18
C ALA A 49 -38.82 -0.21 -20.72
N VAL A 50 -37.72 0.35 -20.23
CA VAL A 50 -36.59 -0.41 -19.68
C VAL A 50 -37.05 -1.25 -18.47
N ARG A 51 -37.88 -0.68 -17.60
CA ARG A 51 -38.43 -1.38 -16.43
C ARG A 51 -39.26 -2.57 -16.79
N ARG A 52 -40.20 -2.43 -17.75
CA ARG A 52 -41.04 -3.54 -18.21
C ARG A 52 -40.24 -4.71 -18.73
N PHE A 53 -39.18 -4.43 -19.48
CA PHE A 53 -38.25 -5.45 -19.99
C PHE A 53 -37.56 -6.20 -18.83
N TRP A 54 -36.92 -5.47 -17.90
CA TRP A 54 -36.18 -6.09 -16.78
C TRP A 54 -37.14 -6.77 -15.79
N LEU A 55 -38.36 -6.30 -15.59
CA LEU A 55 -39.37 -6.97 -14.79
C LEU A 55 -39.71 -8.35 -15.37
N ASN A 56 -39.81 -8.45 -16.70
CA ASN A 56 -40.03 -9.72 -17.38
C ASN A 56 -38.83 -10.65 -17.22
N ILE A 57 -37.61 -10.15 -17.45
CA ILE A 57 -36.35 -10.91 -17.26
C ILE A 57 -36.24 -11.43 -15.80
N ARG A 58 -36.71 -10.67 -14.82
CA ARG A 58 -36.72 -11.04 -13.40
C ARG A 58 -37.96 -11.78 -12.94
N ASN A 59 -38.73 -12.34 -13.86
CA ASN A 59 -39.98 -13.13 -13.58
C ASN A 59 -40.91 -12.40 -12.61
N GLY A 60 -41.15 -11.11 -12.81
CA GLY A 60 -42.02 -10.29 -11.98
C GLY A 60 -41.42 -9.81 -10.64
N ASN A 61 -40.15 -10.08 -10.36
CA ASN A 61 -39.50 -9.60 -9.13
C ASN A 61 -39.15 -8.10 -9.24
N GLU A 62 -40.04 -7.26 -8.72
CA GLU A 62 -39.95 -5.81 -8.77
C GLU A 62 -38.67 -5.27 -8.10
N GLY A 63 -38.28 -5.82 -6.96
CA GLY A 63 -37.09 -5.39 -6.24
C GLY A 63 -35.79 -5.67 -7.02
N ALA A 64 -35.71 -6.81 -7.71
CA ALA A 64 -34.58 -7.14 -8.57
C ALA A 64 -34.54 -6.23 -9.81
N ALA A 65 -35.70 -6.07 -10.50
CA ALA A 65 -35.79 -5.20 -11.67
C ALA A 65 -35.43 -3.74 -11.31
N THR A 66 -35.91 -3.21 -10.20
CA THR A 66 -35.57 -1.85 -9.75
C THR A 66 -34.07 -1.68 -9.50
N ARG A 67 -33.41 -2.69 -8.88
CA ARG A 67 -31.93 -2.64 -8.67
C ARG A 67 -31.19 -2.62 -10.00
N ASP A 68 -31.62 -3.43 -10.98
CA ASP A 68 -30.98 -3.47 -12.31
C ASP A 68 -31.15 -2.13 -13.03
N ILE A 69 -32.36 -1.58 -13.02
CA ILE A 69 -32.65 -0.29 -13.67
C ILE A 69 -31.85 0.84 -13.06
N ASN A 70 -31.70 0.90 -11.75
CA ASN A 70 -30.93 1.95 -11.09
C ASN A 70 -29.47 1.88 -11.51
N GLN A 71 -28.91 0.70 -11.69
CA GLN A 71 -27.54 0.52 -12.17
C GLN A 71 -27.40 0.93 -13.64
N ILE A 72 -28.35 0.57 -14.49
CA ILE A 72 -28.40 0.98 -15.88
C ILE A 72 -28.52 2.50 -15.95
N ARG A 73 -29.44 3.08 -15.18
CA ARG A 73 -29.64 4.53 -15.12
C ARG A 73 -28.38 5.28 -14.71
N ASP A 74 -27.69 4.82 -13.66
CA ASP A 74 -26.40 5.42 -13.27
C ASP A 74 -25.39 5.39 -14.43
N PHE A 75 -25.36 4.30 -15.23
CA PHE A 75 -24.46 4.22 -16.37
C PHE A 75 -24.78 5.24 -17.48
N TYR A 76 -26.04 5.55 -17.72
CA TYR A 76 -26.47 6.49 -18.75
C TYR A 76 -26.50 7.96 -18.27
N GLU A 77 -26.83 8.22 -17.00
CA GLU A 77 -27.10 9.58 -16.51
C GLU A 77 -25.95 10.22 -15.74
N LEU A 78 -24.92 9.45 -15.30
CA LEU A 78 -23.80 10.07 -14.62
C LEU A 78 -23.07 11.04 -15.54
N LYS A 79 -22.77 12.22 -14.98
CA LYS A 79 -22.13 13.35 -15.67
C LYS A 79 -20.63 13.06 -15.90
N GLU A 80 -20.02 13.83 -16.79
CA GLU A 80 -18.57 13.78 -17.02
C GLU A 80 -17.76 14.23 -15.83
N THR A 81 -18.35 15.03 -14.92
CA THR A 81 -17.74 15.46 -13.67
C THR A 81 -17.79 14.40 -12.56
N ASP A 82 -18.66 13.39 -12.71
CA ASP A 82 -18.75 12.28 -11.76
C ASP A 82 -17.58 11.32 -11.93
N VAL A 83 -17.30 10.54 -10.88
CA VAL A 83 -16.16 9.64 -10.86
C VAL A 83 -16.59 8.19 -10.85
N TRP A 84 -15.99 7.42 -11.71
CA TRP A 84 -16.08 5.97 -11.71
C TRP A 84 -14.86 5.36 -11.05
N ILE A 85 -15.06 4.30 -10.26
CA ILE A 85 -13.97 3.52 -9.70
C ILE A 85 -14.14 2.04 -10.01
N THR A 86 -13.02 1.36 -10.11
CA THR A 86 -12.94 -0.11 -10.11
C THR A 86 -11.68 -0.56 -9.38
N PHE A 87 -11.55 -1.87 -9.15
CA PHE A 87 -10.35 -2.45 -8.53
C PHE A 87 -9.72 -3.45 -9.48
N TYR A 88 -8.41 -3.35 -9.67
CA TYR A 88 -7.65 -4.28 -10.49
C TYR A 88 -6.22 -4.42 -9.95
N LYS A 89 -5.69 -5.65 -9.90
CA LYS A 89 -4.34 -5.96 -9.41
C LYS A 89 -3.98 -5.25 -8.09
N LYS A 90 -4.86 -5.38 -7.08
CA LYS A 90 -4.72 -4.78 -5.74
C LYS A 90 -4.58 -3.25 -5.72
N LYS A 91 -5.10 -2.57 -6.73
CA LYS A 91 -5.16 -1.10 -6.81
C LYS A 91 -6.58 -0.66 -7.09
N LEU A 92 -6.94 0.51 -6.56
CA LEU A 92 -8.11 1.27 -6.97
C LEU A 92 -7.75 2.04 -8.23
N TYR A 93 -8.59 1.94 -9.23
CA TYR A 93 -8.57 2.76 -10.44
C TYR A 93 -9.74 3.72 -10.43
N TRP A 94 -9.54 4.92 -10.91
CA TRP A 94 -10.58 5.92 -11.04
C TRP A 94 -10.49 6.65 -12.37
N CYS A 95 -11.62 7.15 -12.86
CA CYS A 95 -11.70 7.94 -14.09
C CYS A 95 -12.94 8.82 -14.12
N HIS A 96 -12.94 9.78 -15.04
CA HIS A 96 -14.13 10.43 -15.57
C HIS A 96 -14.52 9.75 -16.88
N ALA A 97 -15.80 9.76 -17.23
CA ALA A 97 -16.28 9.14 -18.48
C ALA A 97 -17.10 10.14 -19.30
N ALA A 98 -16.90 10.12 -20.62
CA ALA A 98 -17.69 10.90 -21.55
C ALA A 98 -19.17 10.56 -21.42
N SER A 99 -20.05 11.52 -21.75
CA SER A 99 -21.51 11.35 -21.62
C SER A 99 -22.07 10.35 -22.63
N ASP A 100 -21.41 10.18 -23.78
CA ASP A 100 -21.87 9.29 -24.84
C ASP A 100 -21.84 7.82 -24.41
N VAL A 101 -22.98 7.14 -24.55
CA VAL A 101 -23.10 5.70 -24.38
C VAL A 101 -23.22 5.03 -25.74
N ILE A 102 -22.35 4.08 -26.03
CA ILE A 102 -22.30 3.35 -27.30
C ILE A 102 -22.75 1.91 -27.06
N GLU A 103 -23.68 1.43 -27.86
CA GLU A 103 -24.10 0.03 -27.86
C GLU A 103 -23.17 -0.81 -28.75
N LEU A 104 -22.73 -1.94 -28.23
CA LEU A 104 -21.94 -2.93 -28.95
C LEU A 104 -22.85 -3.98 -29.61
N THR A 105 -22.27 -4.76 -30.52
CA THR A 105 -23.00 -5.81 -31.28
C THR A 105 -23.62 -6.89 -30.39
N ASP A 106 -23.05 -7.12 -29.21
CA ASP A 106 -23.55 -8.05 -28.21
C ASP A 106 -24.59 -7.43 -27.26
N GLN A 107 -25.06 -6.21 -27.57
CA GLN A 107 -25.95 -5.43 -26.72
C GLN A 107 -25.39 -5.05 -25.36
N SER A 108 -24.10 -5.16 -25.11
CA SER A 108 -23.43 -4.46 -24.02
C SER A 108 -23.20 -2.99 -24.36
N ARG A 109 -22.89 -2.15 -23.39
CA ARG A 109 -22.71 -0.71 -23.59
C ARG A 109 -21.36 -0.29 -23.08
N ILE A 110 -20.75 0.65 -23.79
CA ILE A 110 -19.51 1.27 -23.34
C ILE A 110 -19.66 2.79 -23.22
N ARG A 111 -18.87 3.36 -22.32
CA ARG A 111 -18.54 4.80 -22.27
C ARG A 111 -17.03 4.95 -22.39
N LYS A 112 -16.59 5.97 -23.11
CA LYS A 112 -15.15 6.29 -23.20
C LYS A 112 -14.71 7.03 -21.94
N VAL A 113 -13.54 6.70 -21.46
CA VAL A 113 -12.89 7.42 -20.36
C VAL A 113 -12.31 8.74 -20.89
N ILE A 114 -12.50 9.82 -20.15
CA ILE A 114 -11.88 11.12 -20.43
C ILE A 114 -10.43 11.03 -19.95
N GLY A 115 -9.48 11.03 -20.88
CA GLY A 115 -8.08 10.77 -20.60
C GLY A 115 -7.78 9.27 -20.43
N SER A 116 -7.54 8.83 -19.23
CA SER A 116 -7.23 7.41 -18.93
C SER A 116 -7.66 7.03 -17.51
N TRP A 117 -7.82 5.74 -17.26
CA TRP A 117 -7.93 5.20 -15.91
C TRP A 117 -6.65 5.48 -15.13
N SER A 118 -6.76 6.07 -13.94
CA SER A 118 -5.64 6.32 -13.06
C SER A 118 -5.67 5.39 -11.83
N SER A 119 -4.56 4.72 -11.55
CA SER A 119 -4.35 4.01 -10.28
C SER A 119 -3.54 4.81 -9.27
N LYS A 120 -3.39 6.11 -9.51
CA LYS A 120 -2.66 7.06 -8.67
C LYS A 120 -3.57 8.21 -8.27
N ASP A 121 -3.29 8.83 -7.13
CA ASP A 121 -3.85 10.13 -6.78
C ASP A 121 -3.33 11.24 -7.72
N ILE A 122 -3.86 12.45 -7.57
CA ILE A 122 -3.43 13.58 -8.43
C ILE A 122 -1.97 13.98 -8.23
N ASN A 123 -1.33 13.57 -7.12
CA ASN A 123 0.08 13.81 -6.81
C ASN A 123 1.00 12.65 -7.27
N GLY A 124 0.44 11.63 -7.93
CA GLY A 124 1.20 10.51 -8.49
C GLY A 124 1.42 9.32 -7.54
N LYS A 125 0.87 9.35 -6.31
CA LYS A 125 0.97 8.26 -5.34
C LYS A 125 -0.01 7.14 -5.67
N ALA A 126 0.46 5.91 -5.67
CA ALA A 126 -0.36 4.72 -5.98
C ALA A 126 -1.48 4.50 -4.95
N LEU A 127 -2.69 4.27 -5.45
CA LEU A 127 -3.88 3.97 -4.66
C LEU A 127 -3.99 2.45 -4.42
N ARG A 128 -3.13 1.92 -3.56
CA ARG A 128 -3.10 0.50 -3.19
C ARG A 128 -4.24 0.15 -2.25
N VAL A 129 -4.88 -1.01 -2.46
CA VAL A 129 -6.04 -1.48 -1.67
C VAL A 129 -5.74 -1.55 -0.18
N GLU A 130 -4.53 -1.99 0.20
CA GLU A 130 -4.10 -2.06 1.60
C GLU A 130 -4.06 -0.69 2.31
N ASN A 131 -4.05 0.41 1.56
CA ASN A 131 -4.02 1.79 2.08
C ASN A 131 -5.36 2.51 1.94
N ILE A 132 -6.44 1.77 1.64
CA ILE A 132 -7.80 2.31 1.46
C ILE A 132 -8.70 1.75 2.56
N ASP A 133 -9.58 2.61 3.10
CA ASP A 133 -10.54 2.21 4.12
C ASP A 133 -11.38 1.01 3.66
N GLY A 134 -11.54 0.02 4.53
CA GLY A 134 -12.27 -1.21 4.25
C GLY A 134 -13.73 -0.99 3.84
N ARG A 135 -14.34 0.11 4.31
CA ARG A 135 -15.71 0.49 3.90
C ARG A 135 -15.80 0.88 2.43
N VAL A 136 -14.71 1.39 1.83
CA VAL A 136 -14.64 1.62 0.38
C VAL A 136 -14.35 0.31 -0.35
N THR A 137 -13.38 -0.48 0.13
CA THR A 137 -12.96 -1.70 -0.57
C THR A 137 -14.00 -2.82 -0.54
N LYS A 138 -14.94 -2.80 0.43
CA LYS A 138 -16.03 -3.79 0.52
C LYS A 138 -16.93 -3.86 -0.73
N VAL A 139 -16.98 -2.78 -1.56
CA VAL A 139 -17.79 -2.78 -2.79
C VAL A 139 -17.32 -3.83 -3.80
N GLN A 140 -16.09 -4.35 -3.69
CA GLN A 140 -15.62 -5.47 -4.51
C GLN A 140 -16.45 -6.75 -4.31
N MET A 141 -17.10 -6.90 -3.15
CA MET A 141 -18.01 -8.01 -2.84
C MET A 141 -19.45 -7.76 -3.31
N PHE A 142 -19.72 -6.59 -3.90
CA PHE A 142 -21.05 -6.27 -4.39
C PHE A 142 -21.47 -7.26 -5.49
N ARG A 143 -22.68 -7.83 -5.38
CA ARG A 143 -23.18 -8.85 -6.32
C ARG A 143 -23.71 -8.27 -7.63
N GLY A 144 -24.02 -6.97 -7.68
CA GLY A 144 -24.41 -6.26 -8.91
C GLY A 144 -23.17 -5.73 -9.64
N THR A 145 -23.44 -4.87 -10.64
CA THR A 145 -22.40 -4.27 -11.49
C THR A 145 -22.01 -2.86 -11.04
N ILE A 146 -22.98 -2.02 -10.66
CA ILE A 146 -22.77 -0.63 -10.27
C ILE A 146 -23.36 -0.38 -8.89
N CYS A 147 -22.62 0.25 -8.00
CA CYS A 147 -23.13 0.71 -6.71
C CYS A 147 -22.50 2.02 -6.25
N SER A 148 -23.18 2.67 -5.30
CA SER A 148 -22.66 3.84 -4.60
C SER A 148 -21.54 3.47 -3.63
N ILE A 149 -20.76 4.48 -3.26
CA ILE A 149 -19.69 4.37 -2.26
C ILE A 149 -20.14 5.06 -0.96
N ASP A 150 -20.01 4.37 0.17
CA ASP A 150 -20.46 4.91 1.47
C ASP A 150 -19.62 6.11 1.94
N LEU A 151 -18.34 6.14 1.63
CA LEU A 151 -17.38 7.16 2.07
C LEU A 151 -16.88 8.02 0.90
N GLN A 152 -17.79 8.71 0.19
CA GLN A 152 -17.41 9.52 -0.96
C GLN A 152 -16.39 10.60 -0.60
N ASP A 153 -16.61 11.37 0.49
CA ASP A 153 -15.69 12.44 0.92
C ASP A 153 -14.29 11.93 1.25
N TYR A 154 -14.19 10.74 1.89
CA TYR A 154 -12.90 10.10 2.13
C TYR A 154 -12.21 9.77 0.80
N LEU A 155 -12.94 9.21 -0.15
CA LEU A 155 -12.37 8.79 -1.43
C LEU A 155 -11.96 9.99 -2.28
N VAL A 156 -12.75 11.08 -2.28
CA VAL A 156 -12.39 12.35 -2.93
C VAL A 156 -11.08 12.90 -2.33
N ARG A 157 -10.97 12.99 -1.01
CA ARG A 157 -9.71 13.40 -0.36
C ARG A 157 -8.55 12.49 -0.75
N LYS A 158 -8.77 11.17 -0.78
CA LYS A 158 -7.74 10.19 -1.13
C LYS A 158 -7.24 10.36 -2.56
N ILE A 159 -8.15 10.55 -3.53
CA ILE A 159 -7.81 10.82 -4.93
C ILE A 159 -7.11 12.19 -5.08
N ASN A 160 -7.55 13.18 -4.34
CA ASN A 160 -6.93 14.51 -4.31
C ASN A 160 -5.60 14.55 -3.53
N GLY A 161 -5.14 13.43 -3.00
CA GLY A 161 -3.90 13.37 -2.22
C GLY A 161 -3.91 14.24 -0.97
N LEU A 162 -5.09 14.55 -0.43
CA LEU A 162 -5.27 15.36 0.76
C LEU A 162 -5.14 14.49 2.02
N VAL A 163 -4.49 15.04 3.01
CA VAL A 163 -4.30 14.43 4.33
C VAL A 163 -5.07 15.24 5.36
N ILE A 164 -5.72 14.59 6.30
CA ILE A 164 -6.39 15.27 7.41
C ILE A 164 -5.37 15.73 8.45
N PRO A 165 -5.61 16.85 9.15
CA PRO A 165 -4.65 17.43 10.10
C PRO A 165 -4.17 16.46 11.18
N GLU A 166 -5.03 15.57 11.66
CA GLU A 166 -4.70 14.57 12.68
C GLU A 166 -3.64 13.57 12.18
N VAL A 167 -3.70 13.18 10.90
CA VAL A 167 -2.71 12.28 10.30
C VAL A 167 -1.38 12.99 10.10
N GLU A 168 -1.38 14.27 9.68
CA GLU A 168 -0.15 15.07 9.57
C GLU A 168 0.51 15.22 10.94
N LYS A 169 -0.24 15.68 11.93
CA LYS A 169 0.26 15.80 13.31
C LYS A 169 0.85 14.50 13.85
N THR A 170 0.19 13.36 13.56
CA THR A 170 0.68 12.05 14.01
C THR A 170 2.00 11.66 13.32
N LYS A 171 2.15 11.99 12.03
CA LYS A 171 3.42 11.76 11.30
C LYS A 171 4.55 12.61 11.86
N ASP A 172 4.28 13.89 12.11
CA ASP A 172 5.26 14.82 12.68
C ASP A 172 5.70 14.36 14.07
N SER A 173 4.74 13.94 14.92
CA SER A 173 5.03 13.39 16.25
C SER A 173 5.87 12.11 16.17
N LEU A 174 5.61 11.24 15.20
CA LEU A 174 6.39 10.01 15.01
C LEU A 174 7.82 10.33 14.53
N GLU A 175 8.00 11.30 13.66
CA GLU A 175 9.33 11.71 13.20
C GLU A 175 10.11 12.42 14.30
N THR A 176 9.46 13.26 15.10
CA THR A 176 10.05 13.84 16.30
C THR A 176 10.52 12.75 17.27
N LEU A 177 9.65 11.79 17.58
CA LEU A 177 10.01 10.66 18.44
C LEU A 177 11.23 9.90 17.91
N ARG A 178 11.33 9.66 16.60
CA ARG A 178 12.49 8.99 16.02
C ARG A 178 13.77 9.78 16.22
N THR A 179 13.71 11.10 16.04
CA THR A 179 14.86 12.01 16.25
C THR A 179 15.28 12.00 17.72
N ASP A 180 14.34 12.06 18.65
CA ASP A 180 14.63 12.00 20.08
C ASP A 180 15.29 10.64 20.48
N ILE A 181 14.79 9.54 19.87
CA ILE A 181 15.40 8.20 20.04
C ILE A 181 16.83 8.15 19.49
N GLU A 182 17.12 8.81 18.37
CA GLU A 182 18.52 8.89 17.86
C GLU A 182 19.45 9.49 18.90
N ASP A 183 19.04 10.56 19.58
CA ASP A 183 19.88 11.22 20.58
C ASP A 183 20.03 10.37 21.84
N LEU A 184 18.99 9.65 22.25
CA LEU A 184 19.11 8.70 23.37
C LEU A 184 20.08 7.55 23.04
N ILE A 185 20.05 7.01 21.81
CA ILE A 185 20.95 5.94 21.36
C ILE A 185 22.42 6.39 21.40
N LYS A 186 22.74 7.58 20.89
CA LYS A 186 24.10 8.13 20.90
C LYS A 186 24.70 8.21 22.30
N GLY A 187 23.87 8.42 23.30
CA GLY A 187 24.32 8.52 24.68
C GLY A 187 24.37 7.20 25.46
N LEU A 188 24.09 6.06 24.84
CA LEU A 188 24.20 4.77 25.52
C LEU A 188 25.67 4.39 25.76
N TRP A 189 25.89 3.75 26.90
CA TRP A 189 27.12 3.01 27.12
C TRP A 189 27.18 1.81 26.16
N TRP A 190 28.35 1.45 25.68
CA TRP A 190 28.51 0.46 24.63
C TRP A 190 27.86 -0.91 24.92
N HIS A 191 27.92 -1.41 26.15
CA HIS A 191 27.22 -2.64 26.55
C HIS A 191 25.69 -2.52 26.47
N ASP A 192 25.13 -1.36 26.84
CA ASP A 192 23.70 -1.11 26.73
C ASP A 192 23.28 -0.94 25.27
N PHE A 193 24.20 -0.45 24.43
CA PHE A 193 23.98 -0.40 22.99
C PHE A 193 23.95 -1.80 22.37
N GLU A 194 24.88 -2.69 22.72
CA GLU A 194 24.84 -4.10 22.32
C GLU A 194 23.55 -4.79 22.79
N LEU A 195 23.15 -4.57 24.05
CA LEU A 195 21.89 -5.12 24.58
C LEU A 195 20.67 -4.59 23.82
N LEU A 196 20.63 -3.31 23.44
CA LEU A 196 19.58 -2.74 22.62
C LEU A 196 19.46 -3.48 21.27
N ILE A 197 20.60 -3.74 20.62
CA ILE A 197 20.63 -4.43 19.34
C ILE A 197 20.15 -5.87 19.48
N ASP A 198 20.58 -6.60 20.51
CA ASP A 198 20.11 -7.95 20.81
C ASP A 198 18.58 -7.98 21.01
N LEU A 199 18.04 -7.02 21.75
CA LEU A 199 16.60 -6.86 21.94
C LEU A 199 15.86 -6.58 20.62
N VAL A 200 16.42 -5.73 19.74
CA VAL A 200 15.82 -5.45 18.41
C VAL A 200 15.77 -6.72 17.57
N PHE A 201 16.86 -7.49 17.48
CA PHE A 201 16.89 -8.77 16.77
C PHE A 201 15.89 -9.78 17.36
N SER A 202 15.86 -9.90 18.69
CA SER A 202 14.92 -10.77 19.38
C SER A 202 13.46 -10.42 19.10
N LYS A 203 13.10 -9.13 19.11
CA LYS A 203 11.75 -8.67 18.76
C LYS A 203 11.41 -8.89 17.29
N ALA A 204 12.41 -8.93 16.42
CA ALA A 204 12.27 -9.27 15.00
C ALA A 204 12.18 -10.80 14.75
N GLY A 205 12.22 -11.63 15.80
CA GLY A 205 12.10 -13.09 15.70
C GLY A 205 13.41 -13.83 15.48
N TRP A 206 14.55 -13.14 15.59
CA TRP A 206 15.85 -13.78 15.58
C TRP A 206 16.18 -14.36 16.95
N GLN A 207 16.86 -15.48 16.98
CA GLN A 207 17.31 -16.16 18.18
C GLN A 207 18.84 -16.07 18.27
N ARG A 208 19.35 -15.76 19.44
CA ARG A 208 20.79 -15.80 19.70
C ARG A 208 21.29 -17.25 19.61
N PHE A 209 22.27 -17.50 18.76
CA PHE A 209 22.81 -18.83 18.52
C PHE A 209 24.12 -19.10 19.29
N SER A 210 24.85 -18.04 19.67
CA SER A 210 26.12 -18.16 20.39
C SER A 210 25.90 -18.64 21.84
N VAL A 211 26.72 -19.60 22.28
CA VAL A 211 26.77 -20.06 23.66
C VAL A 211 27.40 -18.95 24.52
N LEU A 212 26.78 -18.61 25.66
CA LEU A 212 27.33 -17.68 26.64
C LEU A 212 28.79 -18.05 26.98
N GLY A 213 29.73 -17.13 26.70
CA GLY A 213 31.13 -17.26 27.10
C GLY A 213 32.11 -17.77 26.05
N LYS A 214 31.70 -18.05 24.82
CA LYS A 214 32.57 -18.32 23.65
C LYS A 214 32.11 -17.51 22.45
N THR A 215 32.25 -16.21 22.50
CA THR A 215 32.23 -15.37 21.28
C THR A 215 33.57 -15.53 20.57
N GLU A 216 33.53 -15.83 19.28
CA GLU A 216 34.68 -15.60 18.42
C GLU A 216 35.06 -14.12 18.57
N LYS A 217 36.37 -13.78 18.66
CA LYS A 217 36.84 -12.44 19.04
C LYS A 217 36.32 -11.30 18.18
N ASP A 218 35.72 -11.64 17.03
CA ASP A 218 35.37 -10.68 15.99
C ASP A 218 33.84 -10.58 15.72
N ILE A 219 33.00 -11.22 16.57
CA ILE A 219 31.53 -11.27 16.39
C ILE A 219 30.82 -10.85 17.67
N ASP A 220 30.07 -9.76 17.65
CA ASP A 220 29.32 -9.30 18.82
C ASP A 220 28.05 -10.14 19.05
N LEU A 221 27.29 -10.44 17.97
CA LEU A 221 26.13 -11.32 18.04
C LEU A 221 26.11 -12.30 16.87
N ASP A 222 25.82 -13.55 17.18
CA ASP A 222 25.51 -14.63 16.25
C ASP A 222 24.04 -14.97 16.41
N VAL A 223 23.23 -14.69 15.39
CA VAL A 223 21.78 -14.79 15.45
C VAL A 223 21.22 -15.67 14.33
N TYR A 224 20.17 -16.41 14.65
CA TYR A 224 19.50 -17.32 13.72
C TYR A 224 18.02 -16.96 13.58
N SER A 225 17.52 -16.92 12.36
CA SER A 225 16.10 -16.72 12.04
C SER A 225 15.44 -18.07 11.73
N PRO A 226 14.58 -18.62 12.62
CA PRO A 226 13.92 -19.88 12.38
C PRO A 226 12.99 -19.89 11.17
N SER A 227 12.38 -18.73 10.86
CA SER A 227 11.42 -18.59 9.75
C SER A 227 12.10 -18.64 8.38
N THR A 228 13.31 -18.10 8.25
CA THR A 228 14.06 -18.07 6.99
C THR A 228 15.20 -19.09 6.96
N GLN A 229 15.50 -19.73 8.08
CA GLN A 229 16.66 -20.64 8.28
C GLN A 229 18.01 -19.95 7.99
N LYS A 230 18.07 -18.63 8.12
CA LYS A 230 19.28 -17.84 7.93
C LYS A 230 19.99 -17.60 9.25
N ARG A 231 21.32 -17.65 9.21
CA ARG A 231 22.22 -17.27 10.29
C ARG A 231 22.94 -15.99 9.93
N ALA A 232 23.03 -15.06 10.85
CA ALA A 232 23.63 -13.77 10.60
C ALA A 232 24.77 -13.43 11.56
N PHE A 233 25.80 -12.86 10.97
CA PHE A 233 26.92 -12.22 11.64
C PHE A 233 26.51 -10.78 11.97
N VAL A 234 26.56 -10.38 13.24
CA VAL A 234 26.25 -9.00 13.66
C VAL A 234 27.45 -8.38 14.34
N GLN A 235 27.90 -7.25 13.80
CA GLN A 235 28.95 -6.41 14.39
C GLN A 235 28.35 -5.09 14.83
N ILE A 236 28.72 -4.64 16.03
CA ILE A 236 28.17 -3.44 16.67
C ILE A 236 29.29 -2.47 17.02
N LYS A 237 29.19 -1.24 16.57
CA LYS A 237 30.16 -0.18 16.85
C LYS A 237 29.47 1.13 17.22
N SER A 238 29.89 1.77 18.29
CA SER A 238 29.42 3.12 18.61
C SER A 238 29.84 4.12 17.53
N THR A 239 31.11 4.07 17.14
CA THR A 239 31.68 4.89 16.08
C THR A 239 32.46 3.99 15.14
N THR A 240 32.38 4.25 13.84
CA THR A 240 33.08 3.47 12.82
C THR A 240 33.59 4.33 11.67
N THR A 241 34.42 3.72 10.83
CA THR A 241 34.93 4.26 9.57
C THR A 241 34.62 3.32 8.42
N ARG A 242 34.67 3.82 7.18
CA ARG A 242 34.50 2.98 5.99
C ARG A 242 35.52 1.83 5.93
N ALA A 243 36.80 2.11 6.31
CA ALA A 243 37.84 1.10 6.30
C ALA A 243 37.57 -0.02 7.32
N GLU A 244 37.06 0.32 8.50
CA GLU A 244 36.69 -0.67 9.50
C GLU A 244 35.52 -1.55 9.04
N ILE A 245 34.49 -0.95 8.44
CA ILE A 245 33.37 -1.70 7.85
C ILE A 245 33.87 -2.67 6.79
N GLN A 246 34.78 -2.21 5.90
CA GLN A 246 35.33 -3.05 4.85
C GLN A 246 36.14 -4.24 5.42
N SER A 247 36.90 -4.04 6.46
CA SER A 247 37.64 -5.11 7.15
C SER A 247 36.67 -6.17 7.73
N TYR A 248 35.55 -5.75 8.33
CA TYR A 248 34.51 -6.71 8.83
C TYR A 248 33.76 -7.41 7.70
N ILE A 249 33.58 -6.79 6.54
CA ILE A 249 33.03 -7.46 5.35
C ILE A 249 33.99 -8.55 4.88
N GLU A 250 35.29 -8.29 4.83
CA GLU A 250 36.32 -9.29 4.49
C GLU A 250 36.30 -10.46 5.49
N THR A 251 36.27 -10.17 6.79
CA THR A 251 36.13 -11.19 7.85
C THR A 251 34.85 -12.02 7.68
N TYR A 252 33.72 -11.37 7.41
CA TYR A 252 32.43 -12.07 7.16
C TYR A 252 32.53 -13.04 5.98
N GLN A 253 33.23 -12.69 4.91
CA GLN A 253 33.41 -13.52 3.73
C GLN A 253 34.25 -14.78 3.98
N GLU A 254 35.02 -14.84 5.05
CA GLU A 254 35.78 -16.01 5.47
C GLU A 254 34.90 -17.05 6.18
N TYR A 255 33.69 -16.67 6.64
CA TYR A 255 32.78 -17.54 7.38
C TYR A 255 31.72 -18.16 6.47
N GLU A 256 31.78 -19.46 6.21
CA GLU A 256 30.78 -20.17 5.40
C GLU A 256 29.42 -20.34 6.07
N GLN A 257 29.35 -20.27 7.41
CA GLN A 257 28.11 -20.52 8.19
C GLN A 257 27.13 -19.37 8.20
N PHE A 258 27.53 -18.14 7.82
CA PHE A 258 26.64 -16.98 7.83
C PHE A 258 26.07 -16.67 6.45
N ASN A 259 24.78 -16.44 6.39
CA ASN A 259 24.07 -16.07 5.17
C ASN A 259 24.00 -14.56 4.98
N GLU A 260 24.04 -13.80 6.09
CA GLU A 260 23.89 -12.34 6.12
C GLU A 260 24.83 -11.74 7.15
N MET A 261 25.25 -10.50 6.91
CA MET A 261 26.00 -9.68 7.85
C MET A 261 25.21 -8.42 8.17
N TYR A 262 25.11 -8.08 9.44
CA TYR A 262 24.58 -6.80 9.91
C TYR A 262 25.69 -6.01 10.59
N PHE A 263 25.99 -4.85 10.05
CA PHE A 263 26.91 -3.90 10.67
C PHE A 263 26.10 -2.74 11.26
N VAL A 264 26.10 -2.65 12.58
CA VAL A 264 25.25 -1.69 13.33
C VAL A 264 26.13 -0.61 13.96
N TYR A 265 25.78 0.64 13.71
CA TYR A 265 26.55 1.78 14.23
C TYR A 265 25.66 3.00 14.47
N HIS A 266 26.06 3.90 15.38
CA HIS A 266 25.35 5.16 15.54
C HIS A 266 26.13 6.38 14.99
N THR A 267 27.45 6.31 14.87
CA THR A 267 28.26 7.44 14.37
C THR A 267 29.21 6.98 13.26
N CYS A 268 29.07 7.58 12.09
CA CYS A 268 29.98 7.45 10.95
C CYS A 268 29.93 8.74 10.12
N HIS A 269 31.07 9.26 9.71
CA HIS A 269 31.18 10.47 8.88
C HIS A 269 31.49 10.18 7.42
N ALA A 270 31.71 8.91 7.05
CA ALA A 270 31.97 8.51 5.68
C ALA A 270 30.68 8.29 4.89
N ASP A 271 30.75 8.47 3.57
CA ASP A 271 29.70 8.00 2.66
C ASP A 271 29.78 6.47 2.54
N LEU A 272 28.67 5.81 2.81
CA LEU A 272 28.51 4.35 2.81
C LEU A 272 27.43 3.88 1.84
N SER A 273 26.92 4.77 0.99
CA SER A 273 25.72 4.54 0.14
C SER A 273 25.88 3.40 -0.88
N ASP A 274 27.12 3.08 -1.25
CA ASP A 274 27.46 2.04 -2.22
C ASP A 274 27.65 0.63 -1.61
N ILE A 275 27.90 0.52 -0.30
CA ILE A 275 28.29 -0.75 0.34
C ILE A 275 27.19 -1.82 0.18
N GLU A 276 25.94 -1.51 0.50
CA GLU A 276 24.83 -2.48 0.38
C GLU A 276 24.58 -2.89 -1.08
N SER A 277 24.90 -2.03 -2.05
CA SER A 277 24.78 -2.35 -3.48
C SER A 277 25.90 -3.25 -3.98
N LEU A 278 27.12 -3.10 -3.45
CA LEU A 278 28.28 -3.93 -3.77
C LEU A 278 28.25 -5.29 -3.05
N HIS A 279 27.62 -5.34 -1.88
CA HIS A 279 27.54 -6.53 -1.03
C HIS A 279 26.06 -6.83 -0.64
N PRO A 280 25.28 -7.52 -1.47
CA PRO A 280 23.82 -7.71 -1.27
C PRO A 280 23.42 -8.40 0.04
N ASN A 281 24.34 -9.16 0.67
CA ASN A 281 24.09 -9.85 1.94
C ASN A 281 24.62 -9.07 3.15
N VAL A 282 25.11 -7.85 2.95
CA VAL A 282 25.59 -6.95 4.01
C VAL A 282 24.56 -5.84 4.23
N HIS A 283 24.15 -5.66 5.47
CA HIS A 283 23.13 -4.71 5.87
C HIS A 283 23.73 -3.69 6.84
N LEU A 284 23.71 -2.41 6.47
CA LEU A 284 24.16 -1.31 7.30
C LEU A 284 23.00 -0.73 8.12
N TRP A 285 23.08 -0.84 9.44
CA TRP A 285 22.11 -0.24 10.35
C TRP A 285 22.70 1.01 11.00
N GLY A 286 22.64 2.12 10.27
CA GLY A 286 22.98 3.43 10.82
C GLY A 286 21.90 3.98 11.75
N LEU A 287 22.20 5.03 12.46
CA LEU A 287 21.42 5.62 13.55
C LEU A 287 19.94 5.85 13.19
N LYS A 288 19.65 6.46 12.04
CA LYS A 288 18.28 6.75 11.59
C LYS A 288 17.45 5.48 11.38
N ARG A 289 18.05 4.45 10.76
CA ARG A 289 17.41 3.15 10.57
C ARG A 289 17.16 2.49 11.92
N LEU A 290 18.15 2.54 12.81
CA LEU A 290 18.07 1.94 14.14
C LEU A 290 16.98 2.59 14.99
N ALA A 291 16.87 3.91 15.01
CA ALA A 291 15.78 4.60 15.72
C ALA A 291 14.39 4.13 15.25
N GLY A 292 14.20 3.96 13.94
CA GLY A 292 12.98 3.38 13.39
C GLY A 292 12.72 1.94 13.88
N LEU A 293 13.75 1.11 13.94
CA LEU A 293 13.65 -0.26 14.44
C LEU A 293 13.31 -0.31 15.94
N VAL A 294 13.91 0.56 16.76
CA VAL A 294 13.64 0.69 18.19
C VAL A 294 12.18 1.06 18.43
N VAL A 295 11.64 2.04 17.70
CA VAL A 295 10.23 2.42 17.79
C VAL A 295 9.32 1.26 17.36
N ASN A 296 9.61 0.62 16.24
CA ASN A 296 8.81 -0.51 15.72
C ASN A 296 8.86 -1.74 16.63
N ALA A 297 9.98 -1.97 17.32
CA ALA A 297 10.14 -3.06 18.28
C ALA A 297 9.47 -2.79 19.66
N GLY A 298 8.93 -1.57 19.87
CA GLY A 298 8.34 -1.17 21.15
C GLY A 298 9.37 -0.97 22.26
N LEU A 299 10.62 -0.61 21.92
CA LEU A 299 11.74 -0.45 22.88
C LEU A 299 11.98 1.00 23.31
N ALA A 300 11.13 1.94 22.89
CA ALA A 300 11.28 3.36 23.25
C ALA A 300 11.27 3.56 24.78
N GLU A 301 10.33 2.95 25.49
CA GLU A 301 10.22 3.04 26.94
C GLU A 301 11.44 2.41 27.66
N TRP A 302 11.91 1.26 27.16
CA TRP A 302 13.15 0.64 27.67
C TRP A 302 14.34 1.60 27.54
N LEU A 303 14.48 2.25 26.39
CA LEU A 303 15.57 3.18 26.12
C LEU A 303 15.48 4.44 27.02
N ILE A 304 14.28 5.00 27.21
CA ILE A 304 14.03 6.11 28.14
C ILE A 304 14.49 5.73 29.56
N ASN A 305 14.04 4.57 30.06
CA ASN A 305 14.40 4.09 31.40
C ASN A 305 15.92 3.84 31.57
N LYS A 306 16.62 3.48 30.50
CA LYS A 306 18.06 3.32 30.51
C LYS A 306 18.83 4.66 30.57
N ARG A 307 18.19 5.75 30.15
CA ARG A 307 18.79 7.10 30.10
C ARG A 307 18.36 8.01 31.24
N THR A 308 17.40 7.59 32.05
CA THR A 308 16.96 8.26 33.28
C THR A 308 17.89 7.91 34.44
#